data_89ae658519c1f72cc40282eccd8bc62a
#
_entry.id   89ae658519c1f72cc40282eccd8bc62a
#
_cell.length_a   1.000
_cell.length_b   1.000
_cell.length_c   1.000
_cell.angle_alpha   90.00
_cell.angle_beta   90.00
_cell.angle_gamma   90.00
#
_symmetry.space_group_name_H-M   'P 1'
#
loop_
_entity.id
_entity.type
_entity.pdbx_description
1 polymer ?
#
loop_
_entity_poly.entity_id
_entity_poly.type
_entity_poly.pdbx_seq_one_letter_code
_entity_poly.pdbx_strand_id
1 'polypeptide(L)'
;VLAKKILGQNFLVDEGVVGELAAAAQIEKTDTILEVGAGTGAVTKRLAQTAGRVIAVEFDRDLIPTLRENLKEFQNVEILNADILSLDLIPYTLSPSLKIVGAIPYQITSPLIHKILHSPHRPKSITFIVQKEVAEKIAAAAPDATYLSNFVANFGEAQVVKTIKPGAFSPQPKVDSAIIHIELYPKPKIGDAVKLEKFLHHGFAQPRKMLHHRFEAGILAGSKIPLQARPAHLSREDWRNLYRELSMTRERSKTRRGDGTWRS
;
A
#
# COMPACT_ATOMS: atom_id res chain seq x y z
N VAL A 1 -11.88 -12.12 -24.59
CA VAL A 1 -11.83 -12.60 -23.20
C VAL A 1 -13.00 -11.99 -22.42
N LEU A 2 -13.76 -12.81 -21.69
CA LEU A 2 -14.87 -12.34 -20.86
C LEU A 2 -14.38 -12.05 -19.44
N ALA A 3 -14.71 -10.86 -18.94
CA ALA A 3 -14.37 -10.47 -17.55
C ALA A 3 -15.21 -11.25 -16.54
N LYS A 4 -14.56 -11.78 -15.51
CA LYS A 4 -15.20 -12.53 -14.42
C LYS A 4 -15.60 -11.57 -13.29
N LYS A 5 -16.89 -11.32 -13.12
CA LYS A 5 -17.43 -10.41 -12.07
C LYS A 5 -16.99 -10.84 -10.66
N ILE A 6 -16.91 -12.16 -10.40
CA ILE A 6 -16.49 -12.70 -9.10
C ILE A 6 -15.06 -12.31 -8.75
N LEU A 7 -14.19 -12.06 -9.74
CA LEU A 7 -12.82 -11.61 -9.55
C LEU A 7 -12.69 -10.09 -9.56
N GLY A 8 -13.78 -9.35 -9.74
CA GLY A 8 -13.77 -7.90 -9.82
C GLY A 8 -12.99 -7.35 -11.02
N GLN A 9 -12.90 -8.12 -12.12
CA GLN A 9 -12.12 -7.77 -13.31
C GLN A 9 -12.73 -6.58 -14.04
N ASN A 10 -11.94 -5.52 -14.20
CA ASN A 10 -12.17 -4.38 -15.07
C ASN A 10 -10.87 -4.14 -15.84
N PHE A 11 -10.80 -4.60 -17.09
CA PHE A 11 -9.57 -4.48 -17.89
C PHE A 11 -9.36 -3.03 -18.31
N LEU A 12 -8.17 -2.51 -18.08
CA LEU A 12 -7.77 -1.21 -18.57
C LEU A 12 -7.58 -1.30 -20.09
N VAL A 13 -8.36 -0.49 -20.84
CA VAL A 13 -8.38 -0.49 -22.30
C VAL A 13 -7.94 0.85 -22.90
N ASP A 14 -7.81 1.89 -22.09
CA ASP A 14 -7.35 3.22 -22.50
C ASP A 14 -5.82 3.26 -22.49
N GLU A 15 -5.21 3.31 -23.67
CA GLU A 15 -3.74 3.35 -23.81
C GLU A 15 -3.13 4.63 -23.23
N GLY A 16 -3.85 5.74 -23.22
CA GLY A 16 -3.41 6.98 -22.56
C GLY A 16 -3.23 6.78 -21.07
N VAL A 17 -4.21 6.12 -20.43
CA VAL A 17 -4.15 5.79 -18.99
C VAL A 17 -3.05 4.76 -18.71
N VAL A 18 -2.84 3.78 -19.59
CA VAL A 18 -1.69 2.84 -19.49
C VAL A 18 -0.37 3.60 -19.51
N GLY A 19 -0.23 4.58 -20.42
CA GLY A 19 0.95 5.43 -20.48
C GLY A 19 1.18 6.27 -19.22
N GLU A 20 0.11 6.81 -18.66
CA GLU A 20 0.15 7.59 -17.42
C GLU A 20 0.49 6.76 -16.18
N LEU A 21 -0.02 5.51 -16.09
CA LEU A 21 0.37 4.58 -15.03
C LEU A 21 1.87 4.28 -15.09
N ALA A 22 2.40 3.99 -16.28
CA ALA A 22 3.82 3.73 -16.48
C ALA A 22 4.70 4.97 -16.18
N ALA A 23 4.24 6.16 -16.56
CA ALA A 23 4.93 7.42 -16.26
C ALA A 23 4.94 7.70 -14.74
N ALA A 24 3.81 7.47 -14.05
CA ALA A 24 3.70 7.62 -12.60
C ALA A 24 4.63 6.66 -11.84
N ALA A 25 4.91 5.49 -12.39
CA ALA A 25 5.83 4.52 -11.80
C ALA A 25 7.31 4.90 -11.98
N GLN A 26 7.64 5.91 -12.78
CA GLN A 26 9.01 6.44 -12.99
C GLN A 26 10.02 5.33 -13.30
N ILE A 27 9.69 4.48 -14.27
CA ILE A 27 10.46 3.26 -14.58
C ILE A 27 11.75 3.57 -15.30
N GLU A 28 12.83 2.92 -14.88
CA GLU A 28 14.16 2.97 -15.50
C GLU A 28 14.57 1.60 -16.07
N LYS A 29 15.54 1.59 -16.98
CA LYS A 29 16.06 0.36 -17.61
C LYS A 29 16.68 -0.64 -16.63
N THR A 30 17.08 -0.18 -15.45
CA THR A 30 17.67 -1.00 -14.39
C THR A 30 16.64 -1.56 -13.43
N ASP A 31 15.37 -1.14 -13.56
CA ASP A 31 14.32 -1.56 -12.63
C ASP A 31 13.81 -2.97 -12.94
N THR A 32 13.49 -3.67 -11.86
CA THR A 32 12.64 -4.86 -11.86
C THR A 32 11.24 -4.44 -11.47
N ILE A 33 10.25 -4.78 -12.29
CA ILE A 33 8.85 -4.47 -12.03
C ILE A 33 8.12 -5.76 -11.66
N LEU A 34 7.42 -5.76 -10.53
CA LEU A 34 6.41 -6.76 -10.22
C LEU A 34 5.04 -6.14 -10.56
N GLU A 35 4.45 -6.61 -11.65
CA GLU A 35 3.11 -6.20 -12.04
C GLU A 35 2.06 -7.10 -11.40
N VAL A 36 1.04 -6.48 -10.80
CA VAL A 36 -0.08 -7.18 -10.17
C VAL A 36 -1.34 -7.04 -11.01
N GLY A 37 -1.89 -8.18 -11.42
CA GLY A 37 -3.08 -8.23 -12.26
C GLY A 37 -2.76 -7.89 -13.71
N ALA A 38 -1.87 -8.66 -14.33
CA ALA A 38 -1.40 -8.44 -15.70
C ALA A 38 -2.54 -8.50 -16.74
N GLY A 39 -3.61 -9.23 -16.45
CA GLY A 39 -4.77 -9.34 -17.31
C GLY A 39 -4.43 -9.87 -18.70
N THR A 40 -4.73 -9.08 -19.73
CA THR A 40 -4.37 -9.40 -21.12
C THR A 40 -3.01 -8.85 -21.54
N GLY A 41 -2.29 -8.17 -20.64
CA GLY A 41 -0.93 -7.67 -20.89
C GLY A 41 -0.83 -6.24 -21.43
N ALA A 42 -1.92 -5.46 -21.36
CA ALA A 42 -1.89 -4.07 -21.87
C ALA A 42 -0.87 -3.22 -21.10
N VAL A 43 -0.90 -3.27 -19.77
CA VAL A 43 0.08 -2.57 -18.91
C VAL A 43 1.44 -3.23 -19.03
N THR A 44 1.52 -4.57 -18.99
CA THR A 44 2.77 -5.34 -19.11
C THR A 44 3.61 -4.92 -20.33
N LYS A 45 2.97 -4.82 -21.50
CA LYS A 45 3.64 -4.36 -22.74
C LYS A 45 4.32 -3.01 -22.55
N ARG A 46 3.62 -2.07 -21.93
CA ARG A 46 4.15 -0.72 -21.71
C ARG A 46 5.31 -0.72 -20.72
N LEU A 47 5.19 -1.51 -19.63
CA LEU A 47 6.26 -1.67 -18.65
C LEU A 47 7.51 -2.31 -19.27
N ALA A 48 7.33 -3.37 -20.06
CA ALA A 48 8.42 -4.12 -20.70
C ALA A 48 9.25 -3.31 -21.71
N GLN A 49 8.67 -2.27 -22.29
CA GLN A 49 9.39 -1.35 -23.21
C GLN A 49 10.46 -0.53 -22.49
N THR A 50 10.33 -0.32 -21.18
CA THR A 50 11.22 0.58 -20.43
C THR A 50 11.99 -0.16 -19.34
N ALA A 51 11.38 -1.11 -18.62
CA ALA A 51 11.99 -1.84 -17.53
C ALA A 51 13.06 -2.83 -17.99
N GLY A 52 14.03 -3.12 -17.13
CA GLY A 52 14.99 -4.20 -17.35
C GLY A 52 14.37 -5.58 -17.24
N ARG A 53 13.44 -5.77 -16.32
CA ARG A 53 12.70 -7.02 -16.11
C ARG A 53 11.27 -6.73 -15.63
N VAL A 54 10.30 -7.47 -16.15
CA VAL A 54 8.91 -7.44 -15.68
C VAL A 54 8.49 -8.84 -15.24
N ILE A 55 7.95 -8.94 -14.05
CA ILE A 55 7.34 -10.15 -13.50
C ILE A 55 5.83 -9.90 -13.46
N ALA A 56 5.12 -10.45 -14.42
CA ALA A 56 3.69 -10.25 -14.62
C ALA A 56 2.89 -11.31 -13.84
N VAL A 57 2.28 -10.91 -12.73
CA VAL A 57 1.48 -11.80 -11.87
C VAL A 57 0.02 -11.71 -12.28
N GLU A 58 -0.57 -12.86 -12.64
CA GLU A 58 -1.98 -12.97 -12.98
C GLU A 58 -2.62 -14.14 -12.23
N PHE A 59 -3.73 -13.85 -11.55
CA PHE A 59 -4.48 -14.86 -10.77
C PHE A 59 -5.34 -15.73 -11.66
N ASP A 60 -5.99 -15.16 -12.68
CA ASP A 60 -6.90 -15.89 -13.55
C ASP A 60 -6.15 -16.72 -14.58
N ARG A 61 -6.08 -18.04 -14.33
CA ARG A 61 -5.41 -18.99 -15.21
C ARG A 61 -5.94 -18.98 -16.65
N ASP A 62 -7.21 -18.59 -16.86
CA ASP A 62 -7.82 -18.57 -18.19
C ASP A 62 -7.28 -17.42 -19.05
N LEU A 63 -6.65 -16.40 -18.42
CA LEU A 63 -5.99 -15.30 -19.11
C LEU A 63 -4.57 -15.65 -19.55
N ILE A 64 -3.92 -16.64 -18.93
CA ILE A 64 -2.49 -16.94 -19.17
C ILE A 64 -2.18 -17.25 -20.64
N PRO A 65 -2.98 -18.04 -21.39
CA PRO A 65 -2.70 -18.26 -22.82
C PRO A 65 -2.71 -16.97 -23.64
N THR A 66 -3.70 -16.11 -23.42
CA THR A 66 -3.80 -14.80 -24.09
C THR A 66 -2.65 -13.87 -23.69
N LEU A 67 -2.31 -13.83 -22.40
CA LEU A 67 -1.20 -13.05 -21.89
C LEU A 67 0.13 -13.46 -22.50
N ARG A 68 0.40 -14.77 -22.60
CA ARG A 68 1.62 -15.30 -23.26
C ARG A 68 1.70 -14.93 -24.72
N GLU A 69 0.59 -15.08 -25.48
CA GLU A 69 0.57 -14.73 -26.90
C GLU A 69 0.82 -13.24 -27.10
N ASN A 70 0.19 -12.40 -26.26
CA ASN A 70 0.35 -10.96 -26.35
C ASN A 70 1.75 -10.46 -25.98
N LEU A 71 2.52 -11.23 -25.22
CA LEU A 71 3.84 -10.85 -24.70
C LEU A 71 5.00 -11.64 -25.32
N LYS A 72 4.76 -12.50 -26.32
CA LYS A 72 5.75 -13.41 -26.89
C LYS A 72 7.02 -12.72 -27.45
N GLU A 73 6.91 -11.45 -27.82
CA GLU A 73 8.04 -10.65 -28.36
C GLU A 73 8.92 -10.04 -27.26
N PHE A 74 8.48 -10.05 -26.00
CA PHE A 74 9.19 -9.43 -24.88
C PHE A 74 10.02 -10.47 -24.12
N GLN A 75 11.33 -10.46 -24.31
CA GLN A 75 12.28 -11.41 -23.68
C GLN A 75 12.54 -11.07 -22.20
N ASN A 76 12.19 -9.88 -21.75
CA ASN A 76 12.36 -9.40 -20.38
C ASN A 76 11.11 -9.57 -19.51
N VAL A 77 10.11 -10.32 -19.97
CA VAL A 77 8.86 -10.58 -19.24
C VAL A 77 8.78 -12.02 -18.77
N GLU A 78 8.56 -12.19 -17.48
CA GLU A 78 8.24 -13.47 -16.83
C GLU A 78 6.77 -13.47 -16.40
N ILE A 79 6.01 -14.50 -16.74
CA ILE A 79 4.58 -14.62 -16.40
C ILE A 79 4.42 -15.61 -15.26
N LEU A 80 3.82 -15.18 -14.16
CA LEU A 80 3.48 -16.00 -13.02
C LEU A 80 1.96 -16.13 -12.88
N ASN A 81 1.44 -17.36 -12.93
CA ASN A 81 0.05 -17.60 -12.55
C ASN A 81 -0.02 -17.85 -11.05
N ALA A 82 -0.35 -16.83 -10.27
CA ALA A 82 -0.37 -16.87 -8.82
C ALA A 82 -1.35 -15.87 -8.22
N ASP A 83 -1.80 -16.16 -6.98
CA ASP A 83 -2.46 -15.18 -6.14
C ASP A 83 -1.42 -14.30 -5.45
N ILE A 84 -1.40 -13.02 -5.77
CA ILE A 84 -0.46 -12.05 -5.19
C ILE A 84 -0.58 -11.97 -3.65
N LEU A 85 -1.75 -12.21 -3.08
CA LEU A 85 -1.94 -12.19 -1.64
C LEU A 85 -1.29 -13.40 -0.95
N SER A 86 -1.16 -14.52 -1.64
CA SER A 86 -0.51 -15.75 -1.15
C SER A 86 0.94 -15.88 -1.58
N LEU A 87 1.35 -15.18 -2.65
CA LEU A 87 2.70 -15.24 -3.21
C LEU A 87 3.74 -14.76 -2.19
N ASP A 88 4.81 -15.52 -1.97
CA ASP A 88 5.97 -15.02 -1.23
C ASP A 88 6.67 -13.92 -2.04
N LEU A 89 6.73 -12.71 -1.46
CA LEU A 89 7.37 -11.57 -2.10
C LEU A 89 8.88 -11.49 -1.84
N ILE A 90 9.41 -12.24 -0.87
CA ILE A 90 10.83 -12.14 -0.47
C ILE A 90 11.78 -12.35 -1.65
N PRO A 91 11.62 -13.37 -2.53
CA PRO A 91 12.53 -13.57 -3.65
C PRO A 91 12.64 -12.38 -4.60
N TYR A 92 11.54 -11.61 -4.72
CA TYR A 92 11.47 -10.44 -5.62
C TYR A 92 11.97 -9.17 -4.93
N THR A 93 11.67 -9.01 -3.64
CA THR A 93 12.04 -7.81 -2.86
C THR A 93 13.53 -7.75 -2.50
N LEU A 94 14.31 -8.79 -2.80
CA LEU A 94 15.76 -8.76 -2.73
C LEU A 94 16.39 -7.92 -3.85
N SER A 95 15.67 -7.65 -4.95
CA SER A 95 16.13 -6.71 -5.98
C SER A 95 16.10 -5.28 -5.43
N PRO A 96 17.24 -4.56 -5.38
CA PRO A 96 17.30 -3.20 -4.85
C PRO A 96 16.54 -2.17 -5.72
N SER A 97 16.17 -2.57 -6.93
CA SER A 97 15.45 -1.73 -7.90
C SER A 97 14.01 -2.20 -8.12
N LEU A 98 13.44 -3.02 -7.21
CA LEU A 98 12.07 -3.47 -7.35
C LEU A 98 11.07 -2.31 -7.21
N LYS A 99 10.13 -2.22 -8.14
CA LYS A 99 8.91 -1.40 -8.08
C LYS A 99 7.70 -2.29 -8.29
N ILE A 100 6.59 -1.99 -7.63
CA ILE A 100 5.34 -2.75 -7.81
C ILE A 100 4.32 -1.86 -8.51
N VAL A 101 3.77 -2.36 -9.62
CA VAL A 101 2.82 -1.62 -10.47
C VAL A 101 1.59 -2.49 -10.72
N GLY A 102 0.42 -1.89 -10.92
CA GLY A 102 -0.74 -2.67 -11.35
C GLY A 102 -2.05 -1.90 -11.42
N ALA A 103 -2.94 -2.37 -12.29
CA ALA A 103 -4.35 -2.02 -12.31
C ALA A 103 -5.12 -3.12 -11.55
N ILE A 104 -5.17 -3.01 -10.22
CA ILE A 104 -5.55 -4.13 -9.35
C ILE A 104 -7.07 -4.18 -9.09
N PRO A 105 -7.64 -5.38 -8.88
CA PRO A 105 -9.00 -5.50 -8.38
C PRO A 105 -9.17 -4.75 -7.05
N TYR A 106 -10.24 -3.96 -6.94
CA TYR A 106 -10.39 -3.02 -5.81
C TYR A 106 -10.44 -3.70 -4.44
N GLN A 107 -10.99 -4.92 -4.35
CA GLN A 107 -11.12 -5.66 -3.10
C GLN A 107 -9.77 -6.07 -2.50
N ILE A 108 -8.71 -6.16 -3.29
CA ILE A 108 -7.38 -6.55 -2.77
C ILE A 108 -6.48 -5.35 -2.45
N THR A 109 -6.90 -4.11 -2.70
CA THR A 109 -6.05 -2.92 -2.53
C THR A 109 -5.47 -2.82 -1.12
N SER A 110 -6.31 -2.80 -0.09
CA SER A 110 -5.84 -2.67 1.29
C SER A 110 -5.03 -3.89 1.77
N PRO A 111 -5.50 -5.14 1.60
CA PRO A 111 -4.70 -6.31 1.94
C PRO A 111 -3.33 -6.35 1.27
N LEU A 112 -3.25 -5.96 -0.01
CA LEU A 112 -1.99 -5.96 -0.75
C LEU A 112 -1.01 -4.89 -0.22
N ILE A 113 -1.49 -3.68 0.04
CA ILE A 113 -0.67 -2.63 0.64
C ILE A 113 -0.11 -3.08 2.00
N HIS A 114 -0.95 -3.66 2.87
CA HIS A 114 -0.50 -4.21 4.14
C HIS A 114 0.56 -5.30 3.95
N LYS A 115 0.32 -6.26 3.06
CA LYS A 115 1.27 -7.31 2.74
C LYS A 115 2.64 -6.77 2.32
N ILE A 116 2.66 -5.80 1.41
CA ILE A 116 3.91 -5.18 0.92
C ILE A 116 4.63 -4.44 2.05
N LEU A 117 3.90 -3.64 2.84
CA LEU A 117 4.49 -2.82 3.90
C LEU A 117 4.96 -3.63 5.13
N HIS A 118 4.36 -4.80 5.37
CA HIS A 118 4.83 -5.74 6.40
C HIS A 118 6.05 -6.56 5.97
N SER A 119 6.38 -6.59 4.67
CA SER A 119 7.57 -7.31 4.20
C SER A 119 8.84 -6.74 4.85
N PRO A 120 9.80 -7.59 5.26
CA PRO A 120 11.09 -7.14 5.77
C PRO A 120 11.89 -6.37 4.72
N HIS A 121 11.74 -6.75 3.46
CA HIS A 121 12.30 -6.05 2.31
C HIS A 121 11.16 -5.43 1.52
N ARG A 122 11.26 -4.15 1.21
CA ARG A 122 10.21 -3.39 0.52
C ARG A 122 10.67 -2.94 -0.85
N PRO A 123 9.77 -2.79 -1.83
CA PRO A 123 10.09 -2.17 -3.11
C PRO A 123 10.48 -0.69 -2.90
N LYS A 124 11.07 -0.07 -3.92
CA LYS A 124 11.29 1.39 -3.95
C LYS A 124 9.97 2.15 -3.97
N SER A 125 9.04 1.70 -4.79
CA SER A 125 7.74 2.36 -4.93
C SER A 125 6.63 1.39 -5.26
N ILE A 126 5.39 1.86 -5.04
CA ILE A 126 4.15 1.18 -5.39
C ILE A 126 3.33 2.15 -6.22
N THR A 127 2.87 1.72 -7.40
CA THR A 127 2.02 2.54 -8.28
C THR A 127 0.83 1.72 -8.74
N PHE A 128 -0.35 2.07 -8.23
CA PHE A 128 -1.57 1.31 -8.49
C PHE A 128 -2.68 2.17 -9.08
N ILE A 129 -3.52 1.54 -9.91
CA ILE A 129 -4.87 2.03 -10.17
C ILE A 129 -5.81 1.35 -9.17
N VAL A 130 -6.50 2.18 -8.37
CA VAL A 130 -7.44 1.76 -7.34
C VAL A 130 -8.71 2.61 -7.40
N GLN A 131 -9.74 2.32 -6.59
CA GLN A 131 -10.88 3.23 -6.47
C GLN A 131 -10.41 4.61 -5.98
N LYS A 132 -10.97 5.68 -6.57
CA LYS A 132 -10.62 7.07 -6.22
C LYS A 132 -10.70 7.33 -4.72
N GLU A 133 -11.80 6.93 -4.08
CA GLU A 133 -11.98 7.11 -2.62
C GLU A 133 -10.89 6.40 -1.80
N VAL A 134 -10.44 5.23 -2.26
CA VAL A 134 -9.37 4.48 -1.58
C VAL A 134 -8.03 5.19 -1.77
N ALA A 135 -7.72 5.69 -2.96
CA ALA A 135 -6.52 6.48 -3.22
C ALA A 135 -6.48 7.74 -2.34
N GLU A 136 -7.60 8.47 -2.27
CA GLU A 136 -7.73 9.66 -1.41
C GLU A 136 -7.54 9.33 0.08
N LYS A 137 -8.12 8.22 0.56
CA LYS A 137 -7.92 7.74 1.94
C LYS A 137 -6.47 7.36 2.24
N ILE A 138 -5.73 6.81 1.28
CA ILE A 138 -4.31 6.46 1.45
C ILE A 138 -3.45 7.71 1.50
N ALA A 139 -3.74 8.71 0.66
CA ALA A 139 -2.98 9.95 0.57
C ALA A 139 -3.40 11.01 1.61
N ALA A 140 -4.50 10.79 2.34
CA ALA A 140 -5.07 11.76 3.25
C ALA A 140 -4.08 12.24 4.34
N ALA A 141 -4.21 13.52 4.71
CA ALA A 141 -3.48 14.14 5.81
C ALA A 141 -4.48 14.81 6.76
N ALA A 142 -4.02 15.30 7.92
CA ALA A 142 -4.85 16.10 8.81
C ALA A 142 -5.43 17.31 8.05
N PRO A 143 -6.70 17.68 8.26
CA PRO A 143 -7.61 17.18 9.31
C PRO A 143 -8.43 15.92 8.93
N ASP A 144 -8.20 15.32 7.75
CA ASP A 144 -8.95 14.18 7.20
C ASP A 144 -8.15 12.88 7.22
N ALA A 145 -7.10 12.82 8.05
CA ALA A 145 -6.22 11.66 8.15
C ALA A 145 -6.99 10.39 8.50
N THR A 146 -6.60 9.28 7.88
CA THR A 146 -7.18 7.96 8.12
C THR A 146 -6.19 7.05 8.82
N TYR A 147 -6.68 5.90 9.31
CA TYR A 147 -5.81 4.81 9.75
C TYR A 147 -4.79 4.45 8.65
N LEU A 148 -5.30 4.19 7.43
CA LEU A 148 -4.46 3.73 6.32
C LEU A 148 -3.44 4.77 5.89
N SER A 149 -3.80 6.07 5.85
CA SER A 149 -2.84 7.12 5.50
C SER A 149 -1.71 7.23 6.52
N ASN A 150 -2.01 7.11 7.82
CA ASN A 150 -0.97 7.13 8.86
C ASN A 150 -0.11 5.88 8.85
N PHE A 151 -0.70 4.71 8.53
CA PHE A 151 0.07 3.48 8.37
C PHE A 151 1.04 3.59 7.20
N VAL A 152 0.55 3.98 6.00
CA VAL A 152 1.38 4.16 4.80
C VAL A 152 2.46 5.22 5.03
N ALA A 153 2.13 6.35 5.68
CA ALA A 153 3.06 7.45 5.95
C ALA A 153 4.23 7.08 6.89
N ASN A 154 4.17 5.93 7.56
CA ASN A 154 5.31 5.38 8.28
C ASN A 154 6.38 4.81 7.34
N PHE A 155 5.97 4.37 6.17
CA PHE A 155 6.82 3.66 5.21
C PHE A 155 7.18 4.50 3.98
N GLY A 156 6.41 5.52 3.66
CA GLY A 156 6.61 6.31 2.43
C GLY A 156 5.68 7.50 2.33
N GLU A 157 5.71 8.12 1.16
CA GLU A 157 4.83 9.23 0.81
C GLU A 157 3.89 8.83 -0.31
N ALA A 158 2.59 8.99 -0.08
CA ALA A 158 1.54 8.66 -1.02
C ALA A 158 1.01 9.92 -1.71
N GLN A 159 0.84 9.83 -3.01
CA GLN A 159 0.29 10.90 -3.85
C GLN A 159 -0.75 10.33 -4.81
N VAL A 160 -1.92 10.98 -4.89
CA VAL A 160 -2.88 10.76 -5.97
C VAL A 160 -2.37 11.51 -7.20
N VAL A 161 -2.01 10.77 -8.25
CA VAL A 161 -1.42 11.33 -9.46
C VAL A 161 -2.51 11.81 -10.42
N LYS A 162 -3.55 10.98 -10.62
CA LYS A 162 -4.63 11.28 -11.57
C LYS A 162 -5.91 10.54 -11.23
N THR A 163 -7.06 11.17 -11.48
CA THR A 163 -8.38 10.53 -11.48
C THR A 163 -8.68 9.95 -12.87
N ILE A 164 -9.23 8.74 -12.90
CA ILE A 164 -9.56 8.00 -14.11
C ILE A 164 -11.06 7.74 -14.15
N LYS A 165 -11.70 8.04 -15.28
CA LYS A 165 -13.13 7.80 -15.49
C LYS A 165 -13.41 6.34 -15.83
N PRO A 166 -14.61 5.82 -15.50
CA PRO A 166 -15.00 4.43 -15.78
C PRO A 166 -14.84 4.00 -17.24
N GLY A 167 -14.96 4.93 -18.18
CA GLY A 167 -14.79 4.67 -19.62
C GLY A 167 -13.45 4.14 -20.05
N ALA A 168 -12.40 4.29 -19.20
CA ALA A 168 -11.08 3.73 -19.46
C ALA A 168 -11.01 2.20 -19.29
N PHE A 169 -12.08 1.56 -18.81
CA PHE A 169 -12.11 0.14 -18.48
C PHE A 169 -13.22 -0.61 -19.23
N SER A 170 -13.03 -1.90 -19.45
CA SER A 170 -14.03 -2.84 -19.97
C SER A 170 -14.03 -4.14 -19.15
N PRO A 171 -15.15 -4.50 -18.49
CA PRO A 171 -16.35 -3.69 -18.27
C PRO A 171 -16.06 -2.43 -17.43
N GLN A 172 -16.91 -1.41 -17.58
CA GLN A 172 -16.77 -0.18 -16.82
C GLN A 172 -17.10 -0.39 -15.34
N PRO A 173 -16.24 0.05 -14.40
CA PRO A 173 -16.56 0.08 -12.98
C PRO A 173 -17.67 1.12 -12.69
N LYS A 174 -18.32 0.97 -11.53
CA LYS A 174 -19.40 1.89 -11.11
C LYS A 174 -18.89 3.22 -10.54
N VAL A 175 -17.62 3.33 -10.26
CA VAL A 175 -16.98 4.46 -9.57
C VAL A 175 -15.73 4.91 -10.32
N ASP A 176 -15.33 6.14 -10.12
CA ASP A 176 -14.05 6.66 -10.60
C ASP A 176 -12.90 5.87 -9.96
N SER A 177 -11.81 5.73 -10.70
CA SER A 177 -10.53 5.20 -10.23
C SER A 177 -9.52 6.32 -10.07
N ALA A 178 -8.37 6.03 -9.49
CA ALA A 178 -7.24 6.94 -9.49
C ALA A 178 -5.92 6.17 -9.56
N ILE A 179 -4.91 6.81 -10.16
CA ILE A 179 -3.53 6.40 -10.02
C ILE A 179 -3.02 6.94 -8.70
N ILE A 180 -2.55 6.04 -7.83
CA ILE A 180 -1.82 6.38 -6.62
C ILE A 180 -0.38 5.93 -6.76
N HIS A 181 0.55 6.81 -6.40
CA HIS A 181 1.98 6.51 -6.30
C HIS A 181 2.42 6.63 -4.85
N ILE A 182 3.19 5.65 -4.37
CA ILE A 182 3.76 5.64 -3.02
C ILE A 182 5.26 5.42 -3.16
N GLU A 183 6.04 6.46 -2.91
CA GLU A 183 7.50 6.38 -2.82
C GLU A 183 7.88 5.90 -1.42
N LEU A 184 8.60 4.78 -1.32
CA LEU A 184 8.90 4.17 -0.04
C LEU A 184 10.26 4.63 0.51
N TYR A 185 10.30 4.90 1.81
CA TYR A 185 11.55 5.20 2.50
C TYR A 185 12.45 3.96 2.58
N PRO A 186 13.77 4.13 2.54
CA PRO A 186 14.72 3.03 2.77
C PRO A 186 14.50 2.32 4.11
N LYS A 187 14.05 3.08 5.12
CA LYS A 187 13.69 2.56 6.44
C LYS A 187 12.40 3.19 6.93
N PRO A 188 11.50 2.43 7.56
CA PRO A 188 10.29 2.99 8.15
C PRO A 188 10.63 3.92 9.32
N LYS A 189 9.77 4.90 9.60
CA LYS A 189 9.94 5.83 10.72
C LYS A 189 9.79 5.14 12.08
N ILE A 190 8.93 4.12 12.15
CA ILE A 190 8.76 3.20 13.27
C ILE A 190 8.99 1.80 12.75
N GLY A 191 9.97 1.08 13.32
CA GLY A 191 10.46 -0.18 12.76
C GLY A 191 9.48 -1.36 12.92
N ASP A 192 8.72 -1.42 14.01
CA ASP A 192 7.78 -2.51 14.28
C ASP A 192 6.42 -2.22 13.64
N ALA A 193 6.26 -2.69 12.40
CA ALA A 193 5.04 -2.49 11.61
C ALA A 193 3.80 -3.08 12.29
N VAL A 194 3.93 -4.26 12.93
CA VAL A 194 2.80 -4.95 13.58
C VAL A 194 2.33 -4.19 14.81
N LYS A 195 3.26 -3.70 15.64
CA LYS A 195 2.90 -2.89 16.79
C LYS A 195 2.31 -1.55 16.39
N LEU A 196 2.88 -0.91 15.37
CA LEU A 196 2.33 0.34 14.83
C LEU A 196 0.92 0.15 14.31
N GLU A 197 0.68 -0.90 13.54
CA GLU A 197 -0.64 -1.21 13.00
C GLU A 197 -1.69 -1.35 14.11
N LYS A 198 -1.40 -2.18 15.14
CA LYS A 198 -2.27 -2.37 16.30
C LYS A 198 -2.53 -1.06 17.05
N PHE A 199 -1.49 -0.23 17.19
CA PHE A 199 -1.61 1.08 17.84
C PHE A 199 -2.52 2.02 17.06
N LEU A 200 -2.34 2.13 15.74
CA LEU A 200 -3.18 2.96 14.88
C LEU A 200 -4.62 2.45 14.84
N HIS A 201 -4.83 1.14 14.75
CA HIS A 201 -6.18 0.55 14.87
C HIS A 201 -6.85 0.91 16.19
N HIS A 202 -6.12 0.87 17.31
CA HIS A 202 -6.64 1.29 18.61
C HIS A 202 -7.07 2.76 18.57
N GLY A 203 -6.24 3.65 18.03
CA GLY A 203 -6.53 5.08 17.97
C GLY A 203 -7.70 5.43 17.05
N PHE A 204 -7.79 4.75 15.89
CA PHE A 204 -8.83 4.97 14.89
C PHE A 204 -10.09 4.11 15.07
N ALA A 205 -10.16 3.26 16.11
CA ALA A 205 -11.33 2.37 16.33
C ALA A 205 -12.65 3.14 16.48
N GLN A 206 -12.59 4.39 16.91
CA GLN A 206 -13.73 5.31 16.98
C GLN A 206 -13.37 6.68 16.41
N PRO A 207 -13.28 6.85 15.08
CA PRO A 207 -12.67 8.03 14.46
C PRO A 207 -13.39 9.33 14.75
N ARG A 208 -14.68 9.30 15.11
CA ARG A 208 -15.49 10.48 15.49
C ARG A 208 -15.38 10.84 16.97
N LYS A 209 -14.81 9.98 17.82
CA LYS A 209 -14.63 10.26 19.27
C LYS A 209 -13.28 10.93 19.53
N MET A 210 -13.19 11.62 20.66
CA MET A 210 -11.94 12.23 21.13
C MET A 210 -10.97 11.15 21.61
N LEU A 211 -9.69 11.40 21.50
CA LEU A 211 -8.62 10.44 21.81
C LEU A 211 -8.52 10.10 23.29
N HIS A 212 -8.96 10.97 24.20
CA HIS A 212 -8.98 10.66 25.64
C HIS A 212 -9.90 9.47 26.00
N HIS A 213 -10.80 9.04 25.11
CA HIS A 213 -11.55 7.80 25.27
C HIS A 213 -10.72 6.55 24.94
N ARG A 214 -9.52 6.72 24.40
CA ARG A 214 -8.64 5.63 23.97
C ARG A 214 -7.27 5.63 24.61
N PHE A 215 -6.79 6.79 24.99
CA PHE A 215 -5.48 6.98 25.60
C PHE A 215 -5.61 7.75 26.91
N GLU A 216 -4.82 7.36 27.92
CA GLU A 216 -4.78 8.04 29.19
C GLU A 216 -4.35 9.51 29.04
N ALA A 217 -4.93 10.38 29.85
CA ALA A 217 -4.66 11.83 29.79
C ALA A 217 -3.15 12.15 29.94
N GLY A 218 -2.43 11.42 30.80
CA GLY A 218 -0.98 11.58 30.98
C GLY A 218 -0.19 11.28 29.72
N ILE A 219 -0.57 10.26 28.94
CA ILE A 219 0.08 9.90 27.67
C ILE A 219 -0.18 10.97 26.61
N LEU A 220 -1.41 11.47 26.51
CA LEU A 220 -1.74 12.57 25.60
C LEU A 220 -0.98 13.84 25.95
N ALA A 221 -0.91 14.20 27.23
CA ALA A 221 -0.16 15.36 27.70
C ALA A 221 1.35 15.22 27.42
N GLY A 222 1.96 14.05 27.69
CA GLY A 222 3.36 13.77 27.38
C GLY A 222 3.66 13.89 25.87
N SER A 223 2.67 13.58 25.04
CA SER A 223 2.77 13.72 23.58
C SER A 223 2.38 15.13 23.06
N LYS A 224 2.02 16.05 23.94
CA LYS A 224 1.52 17.41 23.63
C LYS A 224 0.23 17.40 22.78
N ILE A 225 -0.62 16.39 22.94
CA ILE A 225 -1.88 16.23 22.21
C ILE A 225 -3.02 16.72 23.10
N PRO A 226 -3.87 17.66 22.62
CA PRO A 226 -5.05 18.13 23.36
C PRO A 226 -6.03 16.97 23.65
N LEU A 227 -6.65 16.99 24.84
CA LEU A 227 -7.63 15.96 25.23
C LEU A 227 -8.83 15.89 24.27
N GLN A 228 -9.19 17.01 23.66
CA GLN A 228 -10.31 17.11 22.70
C GLN A 228 -9.92 16.70 21.28
N ALA A 229 -8.65 16.37 21.02
CA ALA A 229 -8.20 15.95 19.71
C ALA A 229 -8.94 14.69 19.24
N ARG A 230 -9.26 14.65 17.94
CA ARG A 230 -9.81 13.48 17.28
C ARG A 230 -8.72 12.80 16.41
N PRO A 231 -8.82 11.50 16.15
CA PRO A 231 -7.80 10.78 15.37
C PRO A 231 -7.44 11.45 14.04
N ALA A 232 -8.44 11.85 13.26
CA ALA A 232 -8.23 12.44 11.93
C ALA A 232 -7.51 13.78 11.94
N HIS A 233 -7.55 14.52 13.07
CA HIS A 233 -6.96 15.85 13.18
C HIS A 233 -5.47 15.81 13.56
N LEU A 234 -4.95 14.67 13.98
CA LEU A 234 -3.54 14.54 14.32
C LEU A 234 -2.66 14.47 13.06
N SER A 235 -1.58 15.24 13.08
CA SER A 235 -0.53 15.11 12.08
C SER A 235 0.18 13.76 12.18
N ARG A 236 0.90 13.40 11.12
CA ARG A 236 1.74 12.19 11.11
C ARG A 236 2.79 12.20 12.24
N GLU A 237 3.30 13.39 12.60
CA GLU A 237 4.27 13.52 13.67
C GLU A 237 3.63 13.38 15.05
N ASP A 238 2.41 13.91 15.26
CA ASP A 238 1.67 13.72 16.50
C ASP A 238 1.42 12.21 16.77
N TRP A 239 1.05 11.44 15.74
CA TRP A 239 0.88 9.99 15.86
C TRP A 239 2.19 9.28 16.23
N ARG A 240 3.33 9.70 15.67
CA ARG A 240 4.64 9.16 16.01
C ARG A 240 5.02 9.48 17.44
N ASN A 241 4.78 10.71 17.89
CA ASN A 241 5.07 11.14 19.26
C ASN A 241 4.21 10.38 20.27
N LEU A 242 2.92 10.18 19.98
CA LEU A 242 2.01 9.39 20.80
C LEU A 242 2.46 7.92 20.91
N TYR A 243 2.91 7.33 19.81
CA TYR A 243 3.45 5.98 19.80
C TYR A 243 4.71 5.85 20.68
N ARG A 244 5.63 6.81 20.56
CA ARG A 244 6.87 6.83 21.35
C ARG A 244 6.58 6.96 22.84
N GLU A 245 5.70 7.90 23.22
CA GLU A 245 5.32 8.11 24.63
C GLU A 245 4.66 6.87 25.24
N LEU A 246 3.73 6.25 24.53
CA LEU A 246 3.09 5.01 24.96
C LEU A 246 4.10 3.87 25.14
N SER A 247 5.08 3.77 24.23
CA SER A 247 6.14 2.75 24.29
C SER A 247 7.04 2.94 25.51
N MET A 248 7.51 4.17 25.75
CA MET A 248 8.34 4.52 26.92
C MET A 248 7.62 4.28 28.25
N THR A 249 6.33 4.63 28.34
CA THR A 249 5.52 4.42 29.53
C THR A 249 5.37 2.93 29.85
N ARG A 250 5.16 2.10 28.82
CA ARG A 250 5.06 0.64 28.99
C ARG A 250 6.39 0.02 29.44
N GLU A 251 7.51 0.49 28.93
CA GLU A 251 8.84 0.02 29.37
C GLU A 251 9.10 0.39 30.83
N ARG A 252 8.85 1.64 31.24
CA ARG A 252 8.97 2.10 32.64
C ARG A 252 8.10 1.30 33.59
N SER A 253 6.89 0.92 33.18
CA SER A 253 5.98 0.11 34.00
C SER A 253 6.45 -1.34 34.15
N LYS A 254 7.13 -1.91 33.15
CA LYS A 254 7.74 -3.25 33.23
C LYS A 254 8.95 -3.27 34.16
N THR A 255 9.83 -2.27 34.07
CA THR A 255 11.02 -2.16 34.92
C THR A 255 10.64 -2.00 36.40
N ARG A 256 9.59 -1.21 36.70
CA ARG A 256 9.09 -1.06 38.07
C ARG A 256 8.48 -2.34 38.67
N ARG A 257 7.96 -3.26 37.84
CA ARG A 257 7.41 -4.56 38.29
C ARG A 257 8.50 -5.63 38.41
N GLY A 258 9.64 -5.47 37.74
CA GLY A 258 10.78 -6.39 37.80
C GLY A 258 11.69 -6.21 39.03
N ASP A 259 11.61 -5.06 39.74
CA ASP A 259 12.40 -4.79 40.96
C ASP A 259 11.74 -5.30 42.25
N GLY A 260 10.68 -6.08 42.16
CA GLY A 260 10.09 -6.85 43.27
C GLY A 260 11.06 -7.94 43.68
N THR A 261 12.03 -7.60 44.53
CA THR A 261 12.97 -8.48 45.23
C THR A 261 12.30 -9.75 45.71
N TRP A 262 12.76 -10.88 45.18
CA TRP A 262 12.68 -12.16 45.88
C TRP A 262 13.51 -12.05 47.16
N ARG A 263 12.87 -11.77 48.27
CA ARG A 263 13.47 -12.05 49.58
C ARG A 263 12.85 -13.33 50.12
N SER A 264 13.69 -14.32 50.18
CA SER A 264 13.71 -15.57 51.01
C SER A 264 12.40 -16.02 51.58
#